data_72b5f65bb6befd9ea63663ed30e426a0
#
_entry.id   72b5f65bb6befd9ea63663ed30e426a0
#
_cell.length_a   1.000
_cell.length_b   1.000
_cell.length_c   1.000
_cell.angle_alpha   90.00
_cell.angle_beta   90.00
_cell.angle_gamma   90.00
#
_symmetry.space_group_name_H-M   'P 1'
#
loop_
_entity.id
_entity.type
_entity.pdbx_description
1 polymer ?
#
loop_
_entity_poly.entity_id
_entity_poly.type
_entity_poly.pdbx_seq_one_letter_code
_entity_poly.pdbx_strand_id
1 'polypeptide(L)'
;MHSSRRTHLILLGAMLAGALPLRVLAQDAYPNRAIRVIVPQPPGGGFDFVARVLADKLGQVFKPGVVVENRTGSGTLVGTDLAAKAPADGYTLLMGSVSNLVLNAGLYKNLSYDPVKDFEPIGLAVSYSYTLVARKDLPFGNLAELVAYAKANPNKVSYASAGNGSGQHILAAALWHLAGVLLTHVPYRGAQPAYTDLIGGRVDVFFDLSPTARTHVDAGSLKALAVSGASRSPMHPSVPTLRETGVAPLELESWFGYFAPARTPAAELNRLRTELRKVITSPDVMDRLEKAGGKPLALVGDEAKAVLRRDLDRWVPLIKAAGIQPE
;
A
#
# COMPACT_ATOMS: atom_id res chain seq x y z
N MET A 1 58.02 54.00 64.13
CA MET A 1 57.01 53.09 64.54
C MET A 1 56.23 52.66 63.33
N HIS A 2 56.42 51.42 62.95
CA HIS A 2 56.02 50.88 61.68
C HIS A 2 54.65 50.18 61.73
N SER A 3 53.77 50.44 60.87
CA SER A 3 52.69 49.48 60.54
C SER A 3 52.23 49.57 59.10
N SER A 4 52.46 48.50 58.47
CA SER A 4 51.62 47.70 57.61
C SER A 4 50.93 48.37 56.42
N ARG A 5 51.64 48.35 55.31
CA ARG A 5 51.11 48.48 53.98
C ARG A 5 51.13 47.07 53.30
N ARG A 6 50.24 46.19 53.66
CA ARG A 6 50.08 44.90 52.97
C ARG A 6 48.67 44.34 53.12
N THR A 7 47.64 44.97 52.55
CA THR A 7 46.30 44.32 52.57
C THR A 7 45.34 44.88 51.50
N HIS A 8 45.80 45.25 50.30
CA HIS A 8 44.87 45.69 49.21
C HIS A 8 45.27 45.17 47.81
N LEU A 9 45.63 43.91 47.68
CA LEU A 9 45.98 43.37 46.39
C LEU A 9 45.48 41.91 46.12
N ILE A 10 44.36 41.51 46.74
CA ILE A 10 43.74 40.20 46.52
C ILE A 10 42.22 40.36 46.41
N LEU A 11 41.70 41.11 45.46
CA LEU A 11 40.24 41.14 45.19
C LEU A 11 39.91 41.60 43.75
N LEU A 12 40.75 41.34 42.73
CA LEU A 12 40.48 41.69 41.34
C LEU A 12 40.74 40.52 40.36
N GLY A 13 40.63 39.28 40.83
CA GLY A 13 40.98 38.09 40.05
C GLY A 13 39.87 37.07 39.83
N ALA A 14 38.57 37.40 40.10
CA ALA A 14 37.51 36.39 40.11
C ALA A 14 36.25 36.74 39.32
N MET A 15 36.32 37.45 38.21
CA MET A 15 35.15 37.73 37.32
C MET A 15 35.47 37.61 35.82
N LEU A 16 36.22 36.59 35.44
CA LEU A 16 36.37 36.19 34.04
C LEU A 16 36.19 34.70 33.89
N ALA A 17 35.17 34.13 34.58
CA ALA A 17 34.77 32.72 34.39
C ALA A 17 33.50 32.66 33.52
N GLY A 18 33.70 32.42 32.23
CA GLY A 18 32.79 31.54 31.51
C GLY A 18 31.53 32.10 30.90
N ALA A 19 31.61 33.02 29.97
CA ALA A 19 30.67 33.04 28.88
C ALA A 19 31.12 32.02 27.79
N LEU A 20 31.03 30.74 28.11
CA LEU A 20 31.04 29.72 27.06
C LEU A 20 29.76 29.96 26.22
N PRO A 21 29.87 30.26 24.93
CA PRO A 21 28.69 30.29 24.10
C PRO A 21 28.10 28.87 24.13
N LEU A 22 26.92 28.70 24.72
CA LEU A 22 26.07 27.59 24.47
C LEU A 22 25.88 27.59 22.92
N ARG A 23 26.70 26.82 22.21
CA ARG A 23 26.36 26.39 20.86
C ARG A 23 25.07 25.63 21.00
N VAL A 24 23.96 26.33 20.83
CA VAL A 24 22.71 25.71 20.41
C VAL A 24 23.10 25.04 19.09
N LEU A 25 23.37 23.73 19.16
CA LEU A 25 23.42 22.91 17.95
C LEU A 25 22.07 23.15 17.29
N ALA A 26 22.05 24.03 16.30
CA ALA A 26 20.91 24.17 15.40
C ALA A 26 20.68 22.74 14.91
N GLN A 27 19.65 22.12 15.43
CA GLN A 27 19.23 20.79 14.97
C GLN A 27 18.96 20.96 13.49
N ASP A 28 19.80 20.38 12.64
CA ASP A 28 19.66 20.50 11.18
C ASP A 28 18.21 20.23 10.83
N ALA A 29 17.57 21.17 10.14
CA ALA A 29 16.14 21.09 9.86
C ALA A 29 15.82 19.80 9.12
N TYR A 30 14.98 18.93 9.70
CA TYR A 30 14.51 17.71 9.05
C TYR A 30 13.73 18.05 7.76
N PRO A 31 13.97 17.31 6.63
CA PRO A 31 15.04 16.36 6.38
C PRO A 31 16.34 17.05 5.93
N ASN A 32 17.49 16.60 6.45
CA ASN A 32 18.82 17.06 6.05
C ASN A 32 19.56 16.06 5.13
N ARG A 33 18.97 14.91 4.87
CA ARG A 33 19.43 13.86 3.94
C ARG A 33 18.24 13.26 3.20
N ALA A 34 18.49 12.50 2.14
CA ALA A 34 17.44 11.88 1.34
C ALA A 34 16.57 10.93 2.19
N ILE A 35 15.26 10.99 1.97
CA ILE A 35 14.29 10.07 2.54
C ILE A 35 14.19 8.85 1.62
N ARG A 36 14.28 7.65 2.17
CA ARG A 36 14.18 6.38 1.45
C ARG A 36 12.77 5.82 1.60
N VAL A 37 12.14 5.46 0.48
CA VAL A 37 10.85 4.77 0.45
C VAL A 37 11.06 3.32 0.01
N ILE A 38 10.85 2.39 0.92
CA ILE A 38 10.91 0.95 0.63
C ILE A 38 9.61 0.54 -0.07
N VAL A 39 9.74 -0.01 -1.27
CA VAL A 39 8.66 -0.60 -2.07
C VAL A 39 8.81 -2.12 -2.03
N PRO A 40 7.86 -2.86 -1.41
CA PRO A 40 8.01 -4.30 -1.17
C PRO A 40 7.67 -5.18 -2.38
N GLN A 41 7.66 -4.61 -3.59
CA GLN A 41 7.37 -5.29 -4.85
C GLN A 41 8.35 -4.89 -5.96
N PRO A 42 8.43 -5.67 -7.07
CA PRO A 42 9.24 -5.33 -8.23
C PRO A 42 8.85 -3.98 -8.84
N PRO A 43 9.78 -3.32 -9.56
CA PRO A 43 9.48 -2.12 -10.32
C PRO A 43 8.36 -2.34 -11.36
N GLY A 44 7.61 -1.27 -11.67
CA GLY A 44 6.59 -1.23 -12.72
C GLY A 44 5.19 -1.70 -12.30
N GLY A 45 5.00 -2.17 -11.06
CA GLY A 45 3.67 -2.46 -10.52
C GLY A 45 3.03 -1.26 -9.80
N GLY A 46 1.80 -1.43 -9.29
CA GLY A 46 1.04 -0.38 -8.61
C GLY A 46 1.76 0.24 -7.41
N PHE A 47 2.45 -0.57 -6.60
CA PHE A 47 3.29 -0.08 -5.50
C PHE A 47 4.39 0.88 -5.99
N ASP A 48 5.12 0.48 -7.04
CA ASP A 48 6.24 1.25 -7.58
C ASP A 48 5.75 2.53 -8.27
N PHE A 49 4.68 2.44 -9.06
CA PHE A 49 4.07 3.58 -9.73
C PHE A 49 3.66 4.67 -8.73
N VAL A 50 2.86 4.32 -7.71
CA VAL A 50 2.39 5.29 -6.73
C VAL A 50 3.55 5.85 -5.91
N ALA A 51 4.51 4.98 -5.50
CA ALA A 51 5.69 5.43 -4.77
C ALA A 51 6.47 6.49 -5.54
N ARG A 52 6.71 6.28 -6.85
CA ARG A 52 7.46 7.24 -7.69
C ARG A 52 6.68 8.53 -7.93
N VAL A 53 5.37 8.45 -8.18
CA VAL A 53 4.53 9.66 -8.34
C VAL A 53 4.63 10.57 -7.11
N LEU A 54 4.56 9.99 -5.91
CA LEU A 54 4.66 10.75 -4.66
C LEU A 54 6.09 11.20 -4.38
N ALA A 55 7.10 10.34 -4.62
CA ALA A 55 8.50 10.64 -4.37
C ALA A 55 9.01 11.78 -5.26
N ASP A 56 8.67 11.79 -6.54
CA ASP A 56 9.02 12.86 -7.49
C ASP A 56 8.56 14.24 -6.97
N LYS A 57 7.32 14.31 -6.48
CA LYS A 57 6.76 15.58 -6.01
C LYS A 57 7.27 15.97 -4.61
N LEU A 58 7.37 15.00 -3.69
CA LEU A 58 7.96 15.25 -2.37
C LEU A 58 9.44 15.63 -2.44
N GLY A 59 10.19 15.09 -3.41
CA GLY A 59 11.58 15.44 -3.66
C GLY A 59 11.79 16.90 -4.09
N GLN A 60 10.77 17.54 -4.64
CA GLN A 60 10.78 18.98 -4.93
C GLN A 60 10.64 19.83 -3.66
N VAL A 61 9.94 19.31 -2.65
CA VAL A 61 9.73 19.97 -1.35
C VAL A 61 10.89 19.68 -0.40
N PHE A 62 11.30 18.43 -0.31
CA PHE A 62 12.41 17.97 0.53
C PHE A 62 13.70 17.98 -0.28
N LYS A 63 14.48 19.07 -0.15
CA LYS A 63 15.68 19.33 -0.98
C LYS A 63 16.71 18.20 -1.07
N PRO A 64 16.96 17.40 -0.02
CA PRO A 64 17.80 16.21 -0.13
C PRO A 64 17.22 15.11 -1.02
N GLY A 65 15.93 15.21 -1.39
CA GLY A 65 15.23 14.28 -2.26
C GLY A 65 14.53 13.13 -1.54
N VAL A 66 13.73 12.38 -2.31
CA VAL A 66 13.05 11.16 -1.88
C VAL A 66 13.39 10.04 -2.87
N VAL A 67 13.97 8.94 -2.38
CA VAL A 67 14.49 7.84 -3.21
C VAL A 67 13.64 6.60 -3.02
N VAL A 68 13.16 6.02 -4.12
CA VAL A 68 12.40 4.78 -4.13
C VAL A 68 13.35 3.58 -4.25
N GLU A 69 13.21 2.63 -3.34
CA GLU A 69 14.01 1.42 -3.27
C GLU A 69 13.12 0.17 -3.25
N ASN A 70 13.15 -0.62 -4.33
CA ASN A 70 12.39 -1.87 -4.43
C ASN A 70 13.10 -2.99 -3.65
N ARG A 71 12.43 -3.55 -2.63
CA ARG A 71 12.88 -4.66 -1.80
C ARG A 71 11.87 -5.79 -1.84
N THR A 72 12.08 -6.69 -2.76
CA THR A 72 11.15 -7.77 -3.09
C THR A 72 11.40 -9.04 -2.30
N GLY A 73 10.39 -9.88 -2.16
CA GLY A 73 10.49 -11.23 -1.60
C GLY A 73 9.25 -11.65 -0.82
N SER A 74 8.92 -12.93 -0.92
CA SER A 74 7.85 -13.60 -0.15
C SER A 74 6.54 -12.79 -0.09
N GLY A 75 5.99 -12.40 -1.26
CA GLY A 75 4.68 -11.73 -1.30
C GLY A 75 4.61 -10.39 -0.55
N THR A 76 5.66 -9.58 -0.58
CA THR A 76 5.83 -8.30 0.13
C THR A 76 6.45 -8.38 1.54
N LEU A 77 6.62 -9.56 2.12
CA LEU A 77 7.09 -9.71 3.51
C LEU A 77 8.48 -9.10 3.73
N VAL A 78 9.44 -9.39 2.82
CA VAL A 78 10.84 -8.96 2.99
C VAL A 78 10.98 -7.44 3.08
N GLY A 79 10.37 -6.71 2.14
CA GLY A 79 10.45 -5.25 2.14
C GLY A 79 9.68 -4.62 3.31
N THR A 80 8.55 -5.20 3.69
CA THR A 80 7.74 -4.69 4.81
C THR A 80 8.45 -4.91 6.15
N ASP A 81 9.03 -6.10 6.36
CA ASP A 81 9.81 -6.42 7.56
C ASP A 81 11.06 -5.53 7.69
N LEU A 82 11.76 -5.28 6.56
CA LEU A 82 12.90 -4.35 6.52
C LEU A 82 12.48 -2.94 6.96
N ALA A 83 11.33 -2.46 6.50
CA ALA A 83 10.82 -1.14 6.90
C ALA A 83 10.39 -1.10 8.37
N ALA A 84 9.76 -2.16 8.89
CA ALA A 84 9.36 -2.27 10.30
C ALA A 84 10.56 -2.19 11.25
N LYS A 85 11.69 -2.75 10.86
CA LYS A 85 12.95 -2.80 11.64
C LYS A 85 13.88 -1.61 11.38
N ALA A 86 13.51 -0.69 10.49
CA ALA A 86 14.32 0.48 10.19
C ALA A 86 14.37 1.46 11.38
N PRO A 87 15.42 2.32 11.47
CA PRO A 87 15.45 3.40 12.44
C PRO A 87 14.20 4.28 12.35
N ALA A 88 13.60 4.59 13.50
CA ALA A 88 12.41 5.42 13.59
C ALA A 88 12.78 6.91 13.63
N ASP A 89 13.48 7.39 12.61
CA ASP A 89 14.02 8.75 12.47
C ASP A 89 13.37 9.56 11.33
N GLY A 90 12.35 9.00 10.70
CA GLY A 90 11.63 9.62 9.58
C GLY A 90 12.33 9.50 8.21
N TYR A 91 13.52 8.90 8.13
CA TYR A 91 14.27 8.78 6.87
C TYR A 91 14.06 7.45 6.12
N THR A 92 13.36 6.51 6.73
CA THR A 92 12.93 5.29 6.04
C THR A 92 11.43 5.18 6.15
N LEU A 93 10.76 5.13 4.99
CA LEU A 93 9.33 4.96 4.86
C LEU A 93 9.01 3.65 4.15
N LEU A 94 7.84 3.11 4.41
CA LEU A 94 7.26 1.99 3.69
C LEU A 94 6.22 2.49 2.70
N MET A 95 6.23 1.97 1.48
CA MET A 95 5.05 1.98 0.62
C MET A 95 4.09 0.90 1.11
N GLY A 96 3.07 1.33 1.84
CA GLY A 96 2.02 0.47 2.38
C GLY A 96 0.84 0.32 1.42
N SER A 97 0.17 -0.80 1.51
CA SER A 97 -1.05 -1.14 0.78
C SER A 97 -1.89 -2.12 1.59
N VAL A 98 -3.14 -2.31 1.21
CA VAL A 98 -3.99 -3.35 1.79
C VAL A 98 -3.31 -4.73 1.75
N SER A 99 -2.53 -5.05 0.71
CA SER A 99 -1.87 -6.35 0.58
C SER A 99 -0.89 -6.63 1.73
N ASN A 100 0.06 -5.73 1.99
CA ASN A 100 1.09 -5.98 2.99
C ASN A 100 0.70 -5.60 4.42
N LEU A 101 -0.26 -4.69 4.62
CA LEU A 101 -0.63 -4.23 5.95
C LEU A 101 -1.97 -4.79 6.46
N VAL A 102 -2.79 -5.38 5.58
CA VAL A 102 -4.07 -5.96 5.97
C VAL A 102 -4.14 -7.44 5.64
N LEU A 103 -3.97 -7.81 4.36
CA LEU A 103 -4.21 -9.19 3.93
C LEU A 103 -3.18 -10.15 4.49
N ASN A 104 -1.90 -9.75 4.56
CA ASN A 104 -0.85 -10.57 5.18
C ASN A 104 -1.15 -10.87 6.66
N ALA A 105 -1.78 -9.95 7.41
CA ALA A 105 -2.15 -10.18 8.81
C ALA A 105 -3.22 -11.27 8.98
N GLY A 106 -4.05 -11.47 7.97
CA GLY A 106 -5.01 -12.60 7.94
C GLY A 106 -4.40 -13.90 7.44
N LEU A 107 -3.45 -13.81 6.51
CA LEU A 107 -2.88 -14.93 5.77
C LEU A 107 -1.78 -15.67 6.56
N TYR A 108 -0.88 -14.95 7.22
CA TYR A 108 0.28 -15.53 7.90
C TYR A 108 0.03 -15.68 9.40
N LYS A 109 0.16 -16.91 9.93
CA LYS A 109 0.04 -17.17 11.39
C LYS A 109 1.15 -16.50 12.20
N ASN A 110 2.36 -16.46 11.64
CA ASN A 110 3.57 -15.88 12.24
C ASN A 110 4.09 -14.77 11.36
N LEU A 111 3.37 -13.62 11.31
CA LEU A 111 3.81 -12.45 10.60
C LEU A 111 4.99 -11.80 11.35
N SER A 112 6.07 -11.44 10.64
CA SER A 112 7.29 -10.89 11.23
C SER A 112 7.16 -9.42 11.67
N TYR A 113 6.03 -8.78 11.40
CA TYR A 113 5.68 -7.42 11.79
C TYR A 113 4.20 -7.33 12.19
N ASP A 114 3.86 -6.32 13.00
CA ASP A 114 2.49 -5.97 13.36
C ASP A 114 2.08 -4.69 12.61
N PRO A 115 1.08 -4.72 11.72
CA PRO A 115 0.68 -3.56 10.92
C PRO A 115 0.28 -2.32 11.74
N VAL A 116 -0.17 -2.52 12.98
CA VAL A 116 -0.65 -1.43 13.86
C VAL A 116 0.41 -0.96 14.84
N LYS A 117 1.26 -1.90 15.36
CA LYS A 117 2.25 -1.58 16.40
C LYS A 117 3.59 -1.13 15.82
N ASP A 118 3.95 -1.62 14.61
CA ASP A 118 5.26 -1.35 14.02
C ASP A 118 5.23 -0.20 13.02
N PHE A 119 4.03 0.25 12.62
CA PHE A 119 3.88 1.32 11.63
C PHE A 119 2.96 2.44 12.10
N GLU A 120 3.32 3.66 11.73
CA GLU A 120 2.50 4.85 11.87
C GLU A 120 2.16 5.39 10.48
N PRO A 121 0.87 5.51 10.12
CA PRO A 121 0.47 6.06 8.82
C PRO A 121 0.90 7.52 8.67
N ILE A 122 1.59 7.81 7.58
CA ILE A 122 1.78 9.18 7.13
C ILE A 122 0.52 9.59 6.36
N GLY A 123 0.13 8.81 5.36
CA GLY A 123 -1.13 9.02 4.67
C GLY A 123 -1.36 8.04 3.52
N LEU A 124 -2.64 7.87 3.18
CA LEU A 124 -3.12 7.11 2.02
C LEU A 124 -3.35 8.08 0.86
N ALA A 125 -2.72 7.78 -0.27
CA ALA A 125 -2.71 8.66 -1.42
C ALA A 125 -3.85 8.36 -2.41
N VAL A 126 -4.10 7.09 -2.68
CA VAL A 126 -4.98 6.63 -3.74
C VAL A 126 -5.53 5.25 -3.44
N SER A 127 -6.73 4.92 -3.96
CA SER A 127 -7.25 3.56 -4.04
C SER A 127 -7.56 3.16 -5.47
N TYR A 128 -7.49 1.84 -5.73
CA TYR A 128 -7.87 1.20 -6.99
C TYR A 128 -8.82 0.06 -6.70
N SER A 129 -9.89 -0.06 -7.48
CA SER A 129 -10.70 -1.27 -7.51
C SER A 129 -10.02 -2.36 -8.35
N TYR A 130 -10.42 -3.61 -8.12
CA TYR A 130 -10.09 -4.72 -9.00
C TYR A 130 -11.24 -4.98 -9.97
N THR A 131 -10.90 -5.47 -11.16
CA THR A 131 -11.87 -5.98 -12.14
C THR A 131 -11.65 -7.46 -12.31
N LEU A 132 -12.72 -8.25 -12.18
CA LEU A 132 -12.74 -9.65 -12.55
C LEU A 132 -12.86 -9.73 -14.07
N VAL A 133 -11.81 -10.19 -14.72
CA VAL A 133 -11.79 -10.44 -16.17
C VAL A 133 -11.80 -11.93 -16.45
N ALA A 134 -12.37 -12.30 -17.60
CA ALA A 134 -12.44 -13.67 -18.10
C ALA A 134 -12.03 -13.74 -19.57
N ARG A 135 -11.49 -14.88 -20.01
CA ARG A 135 -11.27 -15.13 -21.43
C ARG A 135 -12.59 -15.15 -22.20
N LYS A 136 -12.58 -14.74 -23.47
CA LYS A 136 -13.79 -14.47 -24.25
C LYS A 136 -14.64 -15.69 -24.58
N ASP A 137 -14.00 -16.81 -24.80
CA ASP A 137 -14.60 -18.06 -25.30
C ASP A 137 -15.35 -18.88 -24.24
N LEU A 138 -15.33 -18.40 -22.96
CA LEU A 138 -16.08 -19.08 -21.90
C LEU A 138 -17.61 -18.94 -22.09
N PRO A 139 -18.39 -19.98 -21.71
CA PRO A 139 -19.83 -20.06 -21.98
C PRO A 139 -20.68 -19.19 -21.02
N PHE A 140 -20.08 -18.28 -20.26
CA PHE A 140 -20.74 -17.36 -19.35
C PHE A 140 -20.37 -15.90 -19.65
N GLY A 141 -21.35 -14.98 -19.57
CA GLY A 141 -21.21 -13.57 -19.87
C GLY A 141 -21.16 -12.64 -18.64
N ASN A 142 -21.50 -13.16 -17.46
CA ASN A 142 -21.54 -12.42 -16.20
C ASN A 142 -21.13 -13.29 -15.00
N LEU A 143 -20.98 -12.68 -13.83
CA LEU A 143 -20.52 -13.37 -12.63
C LEU A 143 -21.53 -14.42 -12.13
N ALA A 144 -22.84 -14.16 -12.24
CA ALA A 144 -23.86 -15.12 -11.80
C ALA A 144 -23.82 -16.41 -12.64
N GLU A 145 -23.66 -16.30 -13.97
CA GLU A 145 -23.51 -17.44 -14.87
C GLU A 145 -22.20 -18.21 -14.60
N LEU A 146 -21.08 -17.50 -14.32
CA LEU A 146 -19.82 -18.14 -13.91
C LEU A 146 -20.02 -18.97 -12.65
N VAL A 147 -20.69 -18.43 -11.64
CA VAL A 147 -20.96 -19.14 -10.37
C VAL A 147 -21.87 -20.34 -10.61
N ALA A 148 -22.91 -20.21 -11.44
CA ALA A 148 -23.78 -21.32 -11.80
C ALA A 148 -23.01 -22.43 -12.52
N TYR A 149 -22.16 -22.07 -13.48
CA TYR A 149 -21.28 -23.02 -14.19
C TYR A 149 -20.31 -23.71 -13.25
N ALA A 150 -19.65 -22.96 -12.34
CA ALA A 150 -18.68 -23.51 -11.38
C ALA A 150 -19.35 -24.46 -10.36
N LYS A 151 -20.60 -24.18 -9.94
CA LYS A 151 -21.39 -25.08 -9.08
C LYS A 151 -21.67 -26.41 -9.76
N ALA A 152 -22.01 -26.38 -11.05
CA ALA A 152 -22.26 -27.59 -11.84
C ALA A 152 -20.95 -28.34 -12.21
N ASN A 153 -19.81 -27.65 -12.18
CA ASN A 153 -18.52 -28.17 -12.62
C ASN A 153 -17.40 -27.82 -11.63
N PRO A 154 -17.37 -28.41 -10.42
CA PRO A 154 -16.36 -28.10 -9.40
C PRO A 154 -14.93 -28.30 -9.91
N ASN A 155 -14.03 -27.35 -9.63
CA ASN A 155 -12.61 -27.34 -10.03
C ASN A 155 -12.36 -27.34 -11.56
N LYS A 156 -13.37 -27.12 -12.41
CA LYS A 156 -13.19 -27.02 -13.86
C LYS A 156 -12.81 -25.61 -14.29
N VAL A 157 -13.17 -24.60 -13.52
CA VAL A 157 -12.77 -23.21 -13.74
C VAL A 157 -11.51 -22.92 -12.92
N SER A 158 -10.52 -22.32 -13.57
CA SER A 158 -9.29 -21.87 -12.95
C SER A 158 -9.27 -20.34 -12.77
N TYR A 159 -8.63 -19.86 -11.71
CA TYR A 159 -8.40 -18.43 -11.54
C TYR A 159 -6.92 -18.11 -11.31
N ALA A 160 -6.44 -17.08 -12.00
CA ALA A 160 -5.08 -16.57 -11.83
C ALA A 160 -4.96 -15.65 -10.63
N SER A 161 -3.74 -15.49 -10.13
CA SER A 161 -3.35 -14.39 -9.24
C SER A 161 -1.95 -13.88 -9.57
N ALA A 162 -1.60 -12.70 -9.05
CA ALA A 162 -0.23 -12.18 -9.15
C ALA A 162 0.75 -12.81 -8.15
N GLY A 163 0.35 -13.94 -7.57
CA GLY A 163 1.09 -14.74 -6.60
C GLY A 163 0.31 -14.96 -5.31
N ASN A 164 0.74 -15.94 -4.54
CA ASN A 164 0.15 -16.26 -3.24
C ASN A 164 0.19 -15.05 -2.31
N GLY A 165 -0.91 -14.76 -1.60
CA GLY A 165 -1.03 -13.61 -0.71
C GLY A 165 -1.23 -12.26 -1.41
N SER A 166 -1.24 -12.21 -2.74
CA SER A 166 -1.60 -10.98 -3.45
C SER A 166 -3.07 -10.61 -3.23
N GLY A 167 -3.41 -9.31 -3.39
CA GLY A 167 -4.79 -8.84 -3.31
C GLY A 167 -5.70 -9.58 -4.30
N GLN A 168 -5.19 -9.92 -5.48
CA GLN A 168 -5.88 -10.69 -6.50
C GLN A 168 -6.24 -12.11 -6.01
N HIS A 169 -5.29 -12.77 -5.35
CA HIS A 169 -5.51 -14.11 -4.76
C HIS A 169 -6.59 -14.06 -3.68
N ILE A 170 -6.39 -13.19 -2.68
CA ILE A 170 -7.26 -13.13 -1.49
C ILE A 170 -8.68 -12.72 -1.87
N LEU A 171 -8.84 -11.72 -2.75
CA LEU A 171 -10.15 -11.28 -3.23
C LEU A 171 -10.88 -12.40 -3.97
N ALA A 172 -10.19 -13.10 -4.88
CA ALA A 172 -10.77 -14.23 -5.60
C ALA A 172 -11.17 -15.36 -4.65
N ALA A 173 -10.26 -15.81 -3.80
CA ALA A 173 -10.53 -16.90 -2.85
C ALA A 173 -11.71 -16.56 -1.90
N ALA A 174 -11.78 -15.32 -1.40
CA ALA A 174 -12.90 -14.86 -0.57
C ALA A 174 -14.22 -14.85 -1.37
N LEU A 175 -14.21 -14.41 -2.63
CA LEU A 175 -15.39 -14.43 -3.49
C LEU A 175 -15.89 -15.86 -3.70
N TRP A 176 -15.01 -16.79 -4.06
CA TRP A 176 -15.39 -18.18 -4.32
C TRP A 176 -15.88 -18.89 -3.07
N HIS A 177 -15.26 -18.61 -1.92
CA HIS A 177 -15.74 -19.09 -0.62
C HIS A 177 -17.17 -18.61 -0.32
N LEU A 178 -17.43 -17.31 -0.44
CA LEU A 178 -18.76 -16.73 -0.18
C LEU A 178 -19.81 -17.20 -1.20
N ALA A 179 -19.42 -17.42 -2.45
CA ALA A 179 -20.29 -17.94 -3.50
C ALA A 179 -20.55 -19.45 -3.37
N GLY A 180 -19.83 -20.15 -2.50
CA GLY A 180 -19.94 -21.60 -2.30
C GLY A 180 -19.52 -22.39 -3.54
N VAL A 181 -18.43 -21.98 -4.22
CA VAL A 181 -17.90 -22.64 -5.42
C VAL A 181 -16.42 -22.97 -5.26
N LEU A 182 -15.96 -24.03 -5.94
CA LEU A 182 -14.57 -24.46 -5.94
C LEU A 182 -13.95 -24.17 -7.32
N LEU A 183 -12.95 -23.31 -7.35
CA LEU A 183 -12.13 -22.99 -8.51
C LEU A 183 -10.67 -23.34 -8.22
N THR A 184 -9.93 -23.74 -9.26
CA THR A 184 -8.50 -24.06 -9.14
C THR A 184 -7.66 -22.79 -9.20
N HIS A 185 -6.87 -22.54 -8.14
CA HIS A 185 -5.94 -21.41 -8.09
C HIS A 185 -4.67 -21.70 -8.92
N VAL A 186 -4.25 -20.71 -9.71
CA VAL A 186 -3.00 -20.74 -10.49
C VAL A 186 -2.20 -19.47 -10.17
N PRO A 187 -1.17 -19.55 -9.29
CA PRO A 187 -0.35 -18.40 -8.92
C PRO A 187 0.70 -18.08 -9.98
N TYR A 188 0.88 -16.80 -10.30
CA TYR A 188 1.89 -16.28 -11.21
C TYR A 188 2.86 -15.34 -10.51
N ARG A 189 4.01 -15.08 -11.13
CA ARG A 189 4.99 -14.09 -10.66
C ARG A 189 4.64 -12.68 -11.17
N GLY A 190 3.45 -12.18 -10.77
CA GLY A 190 2.92 -10.89 -11.21
C GLY A 190 1.80 -11.01 -12.25
N ALA A 191 1.18 -9.88 -12.63
CA ALA A 191 0.01 -9.85 -13.49
C ALA A 191 0.32 -10.19 -14.97
N GLN A 192 1.48 -9.78 -15.51
CA GLN A 192 1.77 -9.94 -16.93
C GLN A 192 1.80 -11.40 -17.40
N PRO A 193 2.49 -12.35 -16.74
CA PRO A 193 2.41 -13.75 -17.12
C PRO A 193 0.99 -14.34 -16.93
N ALA A 194 0.22 -13.87 -15.93
CA ALA A 194 -1.18 -14.27 -15.77
C ALA A 194 -2.04 -13.85 -16.99
N TYR A 195 -1.87 -12.63 -17.49
CA TYR A 195 -2.56 -12.17 -18.71
C TYR A 195 -2.18 -12.98 -19.96
N THR A 196 -0.89 -13.31 -20.11
CA THR A 196 -0.43 -14.15 -21.23
C THR A 196 -1.17 -15.49 -21.25
N ASP A 197 -1.32 -16.13 -20.11
CA ASP A 197 -1.98 -17.43 -20.00
C ASP A 197 -3.51 -17.31 -20.03
N LEU A 198 -4.09 -16.22 -19.51
CA LEU A 198 -5.51 -15.94 -19.59
C LEU A 198 -5.97 -15.73 -21.04
N ILE A 199 -5.23 -14.92 -21.81
CA ILE A 199 -5.50 -14.67 -23.24
C ILE A 199 -5.22 -15.95 -24.07
N GLY A 200 -4.18 -16.70 -23.67
CA GLY A 200 -3.82 -17.97 -24.29
C GLY A 200 -4.73 -19.16 -23.94
N GLY A 201 -5.74 -18.97 -23.09
CA GLY A 201 -6.73 -20.00 -22.73
C GLY A 201 -6.24 -21.05 -21.73
N ARG A 202 -5.10 -20.81 -21.02
CA ARG A 202 -4.57 -21.73 -20.02
C ARG A 202 -5.15 -21.51 -18.63
N VAL A 203 -5.74 -20.35 -18.37
CA VAL A 203 -6.48 -20.01 -17.15
C VAL A 203 -7.74 -19.25 -17.54
N ASP A 204 -8.78 -19.28 -16.71
CA ASP A 204 -10.13 -18.88 -17.13
C ASP A 204 -10.50 -17.46 -16.69
N VAL A 205 -10.18 -17.09 -15.44
CA VAL A 205 -10.54 -15.79 -14.86
C VAL A 205 -9.39 -15.22 -14.04
N PHE A 206 -9.39 -13.88 -13.90
CA PHE A 206 -8.37 -13.18 -13.13
C PHE A 206 -8.93 -11.88 -12.53
N PHE A 207 -8.71 -11.63 -11.25
CA PHE A 207 -8.85 -10.30 -10.70
C PHE A 207 -7.57 -9.51 -10.92
N ASP A 208 -7.65 -8.33 -11.52
CA ASP A 208 -6.52 -7.40 -11.50
C ASP A 208 -7.00 -5.97 -11.29
N LEU A 209 -6.05 -5.07 -10.98
CA LEU A 209 -6.37 -3.65 -10.82
C LEU A 209 -7.08 -3.13 -12.09
N SER A 210 -8.16 -2.39 -11.88
CA SER A 210 -9.02 -1.93 -12.98
C SER A 210 -8.28 -1.22 -14.12
N PRO A 211 -7.23 -0.41 -13.87
CA PRO A 211 -6.46 0.20 -14.97
C PRO A 211 -5.77 -0.81 -15.88
N THR A 212 -5.16 -1.84 -15.31
CA THR A 212 -4.47 -2.89 -16.08
C THR A 212 -5.50 -3.73 -16.85
N ALA A 213 -6.58 -4.13 -16.16
CA ALA A 213 -7.67 -4.90 -16.76
C ALA A 213 -8.30 -4.18 -17.95
N ARG A 214 -8.47 -2.85 -17.87
CA ARG A 214 -9.04 -2.02 -18.93
C ARG A 214 -8.31 -2.17 -20.26
N THR A 215 -7.00 -2.18 -20.28
CA THR A 215 -6.21 -2.34 -21.50
C THR A 215 -6.63 -3.58 -22.31
N HIS A 216 -6.87 -4.70 -21.63
CA HIS A 216 -7.25 -5.95 -22.26
C HIS A 216 -8.74 -6.04 -22.60
N VAL A 217 -9.60 -5.37 -21.81
CA VAL A 217 -11.05 -5.29 -22.08
C VAL A 217 -11.32 -4.37 -23.26
N ASP A 218 -10.70 -3.18 -23.30
CA ASP A 218 -10.84 -2.21 -24.42
C ASP A 218 -10.27 -2.78 -25.73
N ALA A 219 -9.17 -3.54 -25.69
CA ALA A 219 -8.64 -4.28 -26.82
C ALA A 219 -9.53 -5.45 -27.27
N GLY A 220 -10.56 -5.74 -26.50
CA GLY A 220 -11.47 -6.82 -26.75
C GLY A 220 -10.85 -8.22 -26.62
N SER A 221 -9.71 -8.37 -25.95
CA SER A 221 -9.07 -9.67 -25.69
C SER A 221 -9.73 -10.43 -24.55
N LEU A 222 -10.31 -9.71 -23.59
CA LEU A 222 -10.98 -10.25 -22.40
C LEU A 222 -12.36 -9.60 -22.22
N LYS A 223 -13.21 -10.22 -21.39
CA LYS A 223 -14.48 -9.66 -20.94
C LYS A 223 -14.41 -9.36 -19.44
N ALA A 224 -14.99 -8.22 -19.01
CA ALA A 224 -15.11 -7.86 -17.59
C ALA A 224 -16.43 -8.37 -17.02
N LEU A 225 -16.40 -9.04 -15.86
CA LEU A 225 -17.57 -9.65 -15.24
C LEU A 225 -18.08 -8.87 -14.02
N ALA A 226 -17.18 -8.28 -13.23
CA ALA A 226 -17.51 -7.49 -12.05
C ALA A 226 -16.34 -6.61 -11.61
N VAL A 227 -16.62 -5.57 -10.83
CA VAL A 227 -15.60 -4.76 -10.13
C VAL A 227 -15.75 -4.89 -8.62
N SER A 228 -14.63 -4.76 -7.88
CA SER A 228 -14.60 -5.01 -6.44
C SER A 228 -14.87 -3.77 -5.57
N GLY A 229 -14.99 -2.58 -6.17
CA GLY A 229 -15.18 -1.33 -5.42
C GLY A 229 -16.59 -1.20 -4.85
N ALA A 230 -16.77 -0.24 -3.92
CA ALA A 230 -18.07 0.13 -3.38
C ALA A 230 -19.02 0.70 -4.45
N SER A 231 -18.44 1.28 -5.51
CA SER A 231 -19.12 1.79 -6.70
C SER A 231 -18.46 1.24 -7.96
N ARG A 232 -19.16 1.36 -9.10
CA ARG A 232 -18.59 0.96 -10.40
C ARG A 232 -17.32 1.76 -10.69
N SER A 233 -16.37 1.10 -11.31
CA SER A 233 -15.11 1.75 -11.69
C SER A 233 -15.34 2.75 -12.83
N PRO A 234 -14.79 3.98 -12.77
CA PRO A 234 -14.75 4.87 -13.92
C PRO A 234 -14.08 4.26 -15.15
N MET A 235 -13.18 3.29 -14.92
CA MET A 235 -12.53 2.54 -15.99
C MET A 235 -13.49 1.57 -16.71
N HIS A 236 -14.54 1.10 -16.01
CA HIS A 236 -15.51 0.11 -16.47
C HIS A 236 -16.93 0.49 -16.01
N PRO A 237 -17.51 1.60 -16.52
CA PRO A 237 -18.78 2.15 -15.98
C PRO A 237 -19.99 1.24 -16.23
N SER A 238 -19.93 0.37 -17.23
CA SER A 238 -20.97 -0.62 -17.54
C SER A 238 -20.86 -1.91 -16.72
N VAL A 239 -19.70 -2.16 -16.07
CA VAL A 239 -19.45 -3.40 -15.33
C VAL A 239 -20.00 -3.26 -13.90
N PRO A 240 -20.84 -4.19 -13.42
CA PRO A 240 -21.43 -4.11 -12.09
C PRO A 240 -20.38 -4.35 -11.00
N THR A 241 -20.64 -3.81 -9.80
CA THR A 241 -19.88 -4.17 -8.59
C THR A 241 -20.22 -5.61 -8.17
N LEU A 242 -19.33 -6.25 -7.38
CA LEU A 242 -19.61 -7.57 -6.80
C LEU A 242 -20.93 -7.56 -6.02
N ARG A 243 -21.25 -6.47 -5.30
CA ARG A 243 -22.51 -6.31 -4.58
C ARG A 243 -23.71 -6.23 -5.52
N GLU A 244 -23.64 -5.44 -6.61
CA GLU A 244 -24.72 -5.31 -7.60
C GLU A 244 -25.02 -6.64 -8.32
N THR A 245 -24.04 -7.54 -8.43
CA THR A 245 -24.27 -8.88 -9.02
C THR A 245 -25.13 -9.79 -8.13
N GLY A 246 -25.31 -9.48 -6.85
CA GLY A 246 -26.02 -10.32 -5.88
C GLY A 246 -25.28 -11.60 -5.47
N VAL A 247 -24.08 -11.87 -6.01
CA VAL A 247 -23.31 -13.10 -5.72
C VAL A 247 -22.69 -13.08 -4.34
N ALA A 248 -22.07 -11.96 -3.95
CA ALA A 248 -21.46 -11.81 -2.63
C ALA A 248 -21.41 -10.34 -2.21
N PRO A 249 -21.66 -10.01 -0.92
CA PRO A 249 -21.53 -8.67 -0.38
C PRO A 249 -20.06 -8.31 -0.11
N LEU A 250 -19.20 -8.53 -1.11
CA LEU A 250 -17.77 -8.36 -1.00
C LEU A 250 -17.32 -7.05 -1.65
N GLU A 251 -16.37 -6.40 -1.01
CA GLU A 251 -15.81 -5.14 -1.46
C GLU A 251 -14.34 -5.05 -1.03
N LEU A 252 -13.45 -4.78 -1.98
CA LEU A 252 -12.04 -4.54 -1.74
C LEU A 252 -11.52 -3.48 -2.70
N GLU A 253 -10.95 -2.43 -2.15
CA GLU A 253 -10.11 -1.49 -2.89
C GLU A 253 -8.67 -1.60 -2.41
N SER A 254 -7.72 -1.62 -3.33
CA SER A 254 -6.30 -1.58 -2.99
C SER A 254 -5.89 -0.13 -2.81
N TRP A 255 -5.79 0.32 -1.56
CA TRP A 255 -5.20 1.62 -1.26
C TRP A 255 -3.68 1.54 -1.17
N PHE A 256 -3.04 2.68 -1.45
CA PHE A 256 -1.59 2.86 -1.39
C PHE A 256 -1.26 4.14 -0.65
N GLY A 257 -0.20 4.10 0.15
CA GLY A 257 0.26 5.26 0.91
C GLY A 257 1.57 5.03 1.63
N TYR A 258 2.05 6.08 2.28
CA TYR A 258 3.30 6.03 3.03
C TYR A 258 3.07 5.78 4.50
N PHE A 259 3.95 4.97 5.07
CA PHE A 259 4.00 4.62 6.49
C PHE A 259 5.42 4.81 7.00
N ALA A 260 5.55 5.23 8.25
CA ALA A 260 6.82 5.30 8.97
C ALA A 260 6.89 4.22 10.05
N PRO A 261 8.07 3.84 10.54
CA PRO A 261 8.20 3.06 11.77
C PRO A 261 7.47 3.74 12.94
N ALA A 262 6.76 2.97 13.76
CA ALA A 262 5.80 3.48 14.75
C ALA A 262 6.37 4.46 15.79
N ARG A 263 7.69 4.39 16.08
CA ARG A 263 8.36 5.28 17.04
C ARG A 263 8.98 6.52 16.39
N THR A 264 8.64 6.85 15.16
CA THR A 264 9.10 8.06 14.50
C THR A 264 8.59 9.29 15.29
N PRO A 265 9.47 10.27 15.60
CA PRO A 265 9.08 11.42 16.41
C PRO A 265 7.94 12.24 15.78
N ALA A 266 7.12 12.85 16.63
CA ALA A 266 5.90 13.54 16.19
C ALA A 266 6.18 14.74 15.26
N ALA A 267 7.32 15.41 15.42
CA ALA A 267 7.69 16.53 14.57
C ALA A 267 7.90 16.10 13.11
N GLU A 268 8.64 15.01 12.89
CA GLU A 268 8.92 14.41 11.59
C GLU A 268 7.65 13.86 10.96
N LEU A 269 6.82 13.14 11.74
CA LEU A 269 5.52 12.64 11.28
C LEU A 269 4.59 13.77 10.81
N ASN A 270 4.48 14.84 11.60
CA ASN A 270 3.62 15.98 11.27
C ASN A 270 4.12 16.69 10.00
N ARG A 271 5.44 16.83 9.84
CA ARG A 271 6.03 17.38 8.63
C ARG A 271 5.72 16.53 7.41
N LEU A 272 5.95 15.21 7.51
CA LEU A 272 5.66 14.26 6.44
C LEU A 272 4.17 14.25 6.06
N ARG A 273 3.26 14.23 7.05
CA ARG A 273 1.80 14.28 6.85
C ARG A 273 1.35 15.54 6.14
N THR A 274 1.87 16.69 6.59
CA THR A 274 1.53 18.00 6.01
C THR A 274 1.95 18.07 4.55
N GLU A 275 3.19 17.69 4.24
CA GLU A 275 3.69 17.78 2.87
C GLU A 275 3.09 16.70 1.97
N LEU A 276 2.87 15.48 2.48
CA LEU A 276 2.19 14.42 1.72
C LEU A 276 0.76 14.82 1.34
N ARG A 277 -0.02 15.42 2.25
CA ARG A 277 -1.38 15.91 1.93
C ARG A 277 -1.36 16.93 0.81
N LYS A 278 -0.44 17.91 0.86
CA LYS A 278 -0.28 18.91 -0.22
C LYS A 278 0.09 18.26 -1.55
N VAL A 279 0.99 17.27 -1.51
CA VAL A 279 1.40 16.52 -2.72
C VAL A 279 0.23 15.76 -3.32
N ILE A 280 -0.52 15.01 -2.53
CA ILE A 280 -1.66 14.23 -3.04
C ILE A 280 -2.74 15.13 -3.63
N THR A 281 -3.00 16.30 -3.02
CA THR A 281 -4.02 17.25 -3.49
C THR A 281 -3.52 18.20 -4.57
N SER A 282 -2.25 18.12 -5.00
CA SER A 282 -1.76 18.93 -6.10
C SER A 282 -2.36 18.45 -7.43
N PRO A 283 -2.76 19.39 -8.33
CA PRO A 283 -3.47 19.03 -9.56
C PRO A 283 -2.72 18.04 -10.45
N ASP A 284 -1.42 18.17 -10.56
CA ASP A 284 -0.56 17.29 -11.36
C ASP A 284 -0.46 15.86 -10.82
N VAL A 285 -0.42 15.70 -9.49
CA VAL A 285 -0.43 14.36 -8.85
C VAL A 285 -1.81 13.73 -8.95
N MET A 286 -2.87 14.50 -8.66
CA MET A 286 -4.25 14.02 -8.81
C MET A 286 -4.51 13.53 -10.24
N ASP A 287 -4.19 14.34 -11.24
CA ASP A 287 -4.36 13.97 -12.66
C ASP A 287 -3.60 12.69 -13.03
N ARG A 288 -2.34 12.55 -12.57
CA ARG A 288 -1.56 11.32 -12.80
C ARG A 288 -2.20 10.08 -12.19
N LEU A 289 -2.70 10.19 -10.95
CA LEU A 289 -3.34 9.08 -10.24
C LEU A 289 -4.69 8.72 -10.86
N GLU A 290 -5.51 9.72 -11.22
CA GLU A 290 -6.83 9.52 -11.85
C GLU A 290 -6.71 8.96 -13.27
N LYS A 291 -5.77 9.46 -14.08
CA LYS A 291 -5.47 8.89 -15.40
C LYS A 291 -5.02 7.44 -15.33
N ALA A 292 -4.35 7.07 -14.25
CA ALA A 292 -4.04 5.68 -13.94
C ALA A 292 -5.22 4.93 -13.32
N GLY A 293 -6.45 5.48 -13.33
CA GLY A 293 -7.67 4.84 -12.84
C GLY A 293 -7.80 4.77 -11.32
N GLY A 294 -7.00 5.52 -10.61
CA GLY A 294 -7.05 5.62 -9.15
C GLY A 294 -8.08 6.65 -8.68
N LYS A 295 -8.56 6.47 -7.46
CA LYS A 295 -9.35 7.45 -6.73
C LYS A 295 -8.45 8.09 -5.67
N PRO A 296 -8.08 9.39 -5.80
CA PRO A 296 -7.31 10.07 -4.77
C PRO A 296 -8.02 10.06 -3.42
N LEU A 297 -7.28 9.82 -2.34
CA LEU A 297 -7.83 9.71 -0.98
C LEU A 297 -7.44 10.90 -0.10
N ALA A 298 -6.18 11.32 -0.14
CA ALA A 298 -5.59 12.40 0.67
C ALA A 298 -5.83 12.26 2.20
N LEU A 299 -5.96 11.04 2.69
CA LEU A 299 -6.20 10.73 4.10
C LEU A 299 -4.86 10.66 4.84
N VAL A 300 -4.66 11.46 5.89
CA VAL A 300 -3.38 11.48 6.63
C VAL A 300 -3.58 11.19 8.12
N GLY A 301 -2.55 10.66 8.78
CA GLY A 301 -2.55 10.40 10.21
C GLY A 301 -3.71 9.53 10.66
N ASP A 302 -4.56 10.03 11.56
CA ASP A 302 -5.66 9.27 12.14
C ASP A 302 -6.74 8.85 11.12
N GLU A 303 -6.96 9.64 10.08
CA GLU A 303 -7.88 9.26 8.98
C GLU A 303 -7.36 7.99 8.26
N ALA A 304 -6.08 7.94 7.95
CA ALA A 304 -5.42 6.77 7.36
C ALA A 304 -5.41 5.56 8.32
N LYS A 305 -5.19 5.82 9.61
CA LYS A 305 -5.21 4.80 10.66
C LYS A 305 -6.59 4.16 10.84
N ALA A 306 -7.65 4.96 10.70
CA ALA A 306 -9.03 4.47 10.75
C ALA A 306 -9.34 3.52 9.59
N VAL A 307 -8.86 3.84 8.37
CA VAL A 307 -9.00 2.94 7.20
C VAL A 307 -8.25 1.63 7.43
N LEU A 308 -7.00 1.68 7.87
CA LEU A 308 -6.21 0.49 8.17
C LEU A 308 -6.92 -0.43 9.18
N ARG A 309 -7.41 0.13 10.29
CA ARG A 309 -8.11 -0.65 11.33
C ARG A 309 -9.40 -1.27 10.81
N ARG A 310 -10.25 -0.48 10.15
CA ARG A 310 -11.49 -0.95 9.52
C ARG A 310 -11.23 -2.15 8.61
N ASP A 311 -10.20 -2.06 7.78
CA ASP A 311 -9.89 -3.11 6.82
C ASP A 311 -9.28 -4.35 7.50
N LEU A 312 -8.48 -4.19 8.55
CA LEU A 312 -8.03 -5.32 9.39
C LEU A 312 -9.19 -6.05 10.04
N ASP A 313 -10.13 -5.31 10.66
CA ASP A 313 -11.31 -5.87 11.33
C ASP A 313 -12.22 -6.62 10.36
N ARG A 314 -12.27 -6.19 9.10
CA ARG A 314 -13.08 -6.82 8.04
C ARG A 314 -12.40 -8.04 7.43
N TRP A 315 -11.15 -7.90 6.99
CA TRP A 315 -10.51 -8.88 6.13
C TRP A 315 -9.82 -10.01 6.89
N VAL A 316 -9.23 -9.75 8.06
CA VAL A 316 -8.53 -10.79 8.83
C VAL A 316 -9.45 -11.95 9.22
N PRO A 317 -10.67 -11.71 9.77
CA PRO A 317 -11.60 -12.79 10.06
C PRO A 317 -12.07 -13.54 8.79
N LEU A 318 -12.34 -12.82 7.71
CA LEU A 318 -12.80 -13.41 6.44
C LEU A 318 -11.74 -14.34 5.82
N ILE A 319 -10.46 -13.91 5.78
CA ILE A 319 -9.36 -14.73 5.28
C ILE A 319 -9.22 -16.01 6.09
N LYS A 320 -9.30 -15.92 7.42
CA LYS A 320 -9.23 -17.09 8.32
C LYS A 320 -10.42 -18.03 8.12
N ALA A 321 -11.64 -17.49 8.01
CA ALA A 321 -12.85 -18.27 7.80
C ALA A 321 -12.86 -18.97 6.44
N ALA A 322 -12.33 -18.34 5.40
CA ALA A 322 -12.19 -18.91 4.06
C ALA A 322 -11.06 -19.97 3.98
N GLY A 323 -10.29 -20.18 5.05
CA GLY A 323 -9.21 -21.17 5.09
C GLY A 323 -8.08 -20.88 4.12
N ILE A 324 -7.92 -19.61 3.69
CA ILE A 324 -6.88 -19.21 2.74
C ILE A 324 -5.53 -19.34 3.44
N GLN A 325 -4.62 -20.14 2.87
CA GLN A 325 -3.28 -20.38 3.41
C GLN A 325 -2.23 -19.79 2.47
N PRO A 326 -1.09 -19.32 3.01
CA PRO A 326 0.10 -19.10 2.20
C PRO A 326 0.65 -20.48 1.82
N GLU A 327 0.84 -20.73 0.55
CA GLU A 327 1.55 -21.93 0.07
C GLU A 327 3.06 -21.75 0.20
#